data_1a580d3f40383530e25a8066d9a2e21b
#
_entry.id   1a580d3f40383530e25a8066d9a2e21b
#
_cell.length_a   1.000
_cell.length_b   1.000
_cell.length_c   1.000
_cell.angle_alpha   90.00
_cell.angle_beta   90.00
_cell.angle_gamma   90.00
#
_symmetry.space_group_name_H-M   'P 1'
#
loop_
_entity.id
_entity.type
_entity.pdbx_description
1 polymer ?
#
loop_
_entity_poly.entity_id
_entity_poly.type
_entity_poly.pdbx_seq_one_letter_code
_entity_poly.pdbx_strand_id
1 'polypeptide(L)'
;MQRLNALPNRMKSLLKIKTMKLSHLIFGFVVLICTSCNSESSNENSDTASTNESKAKVSTTLGELGIPDGKYSLTKDKPRINWTAKKISGSGHSGIIPATKGKFKVEAGIITKGLVTFNMNGFEATDIDGDSKENFDSHLKNEDFFDVDKFPEATLSFNSSSINKEGTKTLSCTLDMHGIAVDYDIPFKLKEQKLPEGGMGYNISGEFFMDRTKHELTYGSGSFFDNLGDKAINDDVLISFAF
;
A
#
# COMPACT_ATOMS: atom_id res chain seq x y z
N MET A 1 57.50 -18.60 19.47
CA MET A 1 57.35 -19.91 18.76
C MET A 1 55.91 -20.06 18.37
N GLN A 2 55.60 -19.75 17.09
CA GLN A 2 55.09 -20.66 16.03
C GLN A 2 53.82 -21.39 16.46
N ARG A 3 52.70 -21.29 15.77
CA ARG A 3 52.46 -21.54 14.32
C ARG A 3 51.18 -20.86 13.81
N LEU A 4 51.26 -20.24 12.64
CA LEU A 4 50.25 -20.08 11.66
C LEU A 4 49.84 -21.43 11.07
N ASN A 5 48.58 -21.66 10.76
CA ASN A 5 48.11 -22.48 9.62
C ASN A 5 46.64 -22.14 9.43
N ALA A 6 46.30 -21.45 8.39
CA ALA A 6 46.02 -21.86 7.02
C ALA A 6 44.51 -22.03 6.77
N LEU A 7 43.94 -20.99 6.15
CA LEU A 7 42.62 -20.99 5.50
C LEU A 7 42.66 -21.80 4.17
N PRO A 8 41.71 -22.62 3.84
CA PRO A 8 41.60 -23.17 2.51
C PRO A 8 40.90 -22.23 1.52
N ASN A 9 41.57 -21.95 0.45
CA ASN A 9 41.09 -21.35 -0.79
C ASN A 9 40.08 -22.28 -1.51
N ARG A 10 38.86 -21.78 -1.74
CA ARG A 10 37.93 -22.14 -2.81
C ARG A 10 36.80 -21.09 -2.77
N MET A 11 36.46 -20.34 -3.72
CA MET A 11 36.37 -20.54 -5.16
C MET A 11 36.14 -19.16 -5.82
N LYS A 12 37.06 -18.78 -6.68
CA LYS A 12 36.82 -17.76 -7.72
C LYS A 12 35.97 -18.43 -8.79
N SER A 13 34.72 -18.02 -8.96
CA SER A 13 33.97 -18.27 -10.21
C SER A 13 33.36 -16.99 -10.70
N LEU A 14 34.05 -16.31 -11.56
CA LEU A 14 33.68 -15.84 -12.89
C LEU A 14 32.26 -15.27 -13.04
N LEU A 15 32.18 -13.95 -12.83
CA LEU A 15 31.09 -13.10 -13.32
C LEU A 15 31.29 -12.94 -14.85
N LYS A 16 30.58 -13.69 -15.68
CA LYS A 16 30.46 -13.44 -17.11
C LYS A 16 29.36 -12.43 -17.37
N ILE A 17 29.74 -11.17 -17.56
CA ILE A 17 28.89 -10.14 -18.09
C ILE A 17 28.68 -10.40 -19.58
N LYS A 18 27.45 -10.75 -19.94
CA LYS A 18 27.02 -10.92 -21.33
C LYS A 18 26.48 -9.59 -21.82
N THR A 19 27.30 -8.86 -22.55
CA THR A 19 26.90 -7.67 -23.28
C THR A 19 25.98 -8.06 -24.44
N MET A 20 24.70 -7.66 -24.36
CA MET A 20 23.81 -7.76 -25.52
C MET A 20 23.94 -6.48 -26.36
N LYS A 21 24.35 -6.72 -27.62
CA LYS A 21 24.41 -5.70 -28.65
C LYS A 21 23.01 -5.22 -29.02
N LEU A 22 22.84 -3.90 -28.96
CA LEU A 22 21.68 -3.15 -29.48
C LEU A 22 21.74 -3.18 -31.01
N SER A 23 20.84 -3.91 -31.64
CA SER A 23 20.65 -3.90 -33.09
C SER A 23 19.53 -2.93 -33.44
N HIS A 24 19.88 -1.85 -34.14
CA HIS A 24 18.96 -0.91 -34.75
C HIS A 24 18.20 -1.61 -35.90
N LEU A 25 16.90 -1.61 -35.85
CA LEU A 25 16.06 -1.87 -37.02
C LEU A 25 15.16 -0.66 -37.25
N ILE A 26 15.55 0.11 -38.26
CA ILE A 26 14.76 1.17 -38.90
C ILE A 26 13.77 0.50 -39.83
N PHE A 27 12.50 0.71 -39.69
CA PHE A 27 11.49 0.43 -40.75
C PHE A 27 10.41 1.51 -40.66
N GLY A 28 10.39 2.41 -41.54
CA GLY A 28 9.64 2.51 -42.78
C GLY A 28 8.26 3.11 -42.52
N PHE A 29 8.19 4.42 -42.72
CA PHE A 29 6.99 5.27 -42.79
C PHE A 29 6.18 4.89 -44.05
N VAL A 30 4.94 4.42 -43.89
CA VAL A 30 3.95 4.43 -44.98
C VAL A 30 2.72 5.21 -44.53
N VAL A 31 2.60 6.41 -45.09
CA VAL A 31 1.40 7.23 -45.08
C VAL A 31 0.46 6.69 -46.15
N LEU A 32 -0.75 6.31 -45.76
CA LEU A 32 -1.85 6.12 -46.70
C LEU A 32 -2.99 7.05 -46.35
N ILE A 33 -3.12 8.08 -47.15
CA ILE A 33 -4.25 9.00 -47.19
C ILE A 33 -5.30 8.34 -48.08
N CYS A 34 -6.51 8.11 -47.60
CA CYS A 34 -7.69 7.95 -48.44
C CYS A 34 -8.82 8.84 -47.92
N THR A 35 -9.15 9.75 -48.79
CA THR A 35 -10.25 10.71 -48.72
C THR A 35 -11.63 10.06 -48.96
N SER A 36 -12.61 10.54 -48.19
CA SER A 36 -14.00 10.87 -48.58
C SER A 36 -14.83 9.88 -49.40
N CYS A 37 -16.02 9.53 -48.92
CA CYS A 37 -17.27 10.01 -49.48
C CYS A 37 -18.48 9.54 -48.65
N ASN A 38 -19.41 10.46 -48.55
CA ASN A 38 -20.72 10.48 -47.95
C ASN A 38 -21.72 9.69 -48.81
N SER A 39 -22.65 8.94 -48.23
CA SER A 39 -24.06 8.92 -48.68
C SER A 39 -24.96 8.11 -47.72
N GLU A 40 -26.12 8.67 -47.55
CA GLU A 40 -27.28 8.25 -46.75
C GLU A 40 -27.91 6.95 -47.21
N SER A 41 -28.61 6.31 -46.29
CA SER A 41 -30.01 5.86 -46.35
C SER A 41 -30.30 4.43 -45.92
N SER A 42 -31.24 4.36 -44.96
CA SER A 42 -32.36 3.42 -44.72
C SER A 42 -32.11 2.02 -44.21
N ASN A 43 -32.65 1.83 -42.99
CA ASN A 43 -33.49 0.75 -42.40
C ASN A 43 -33.30 -0.70 -42.89
N GLU A 44 -33.05 -1.60 -41.95
CA GLU A 44 -34.03 -2.58 -41.45
C GLU A 44 -33.51 -3.43 -40.30
N ASN A 45 -34.43 -3.80 -39.40
CA ASN A 45 -34.31 -4.58 -38.18
C ASN A 45 -33.62 -5.94 -38.34
N SER A 46 -32.82 -6.34 -37.35
CA SER A 46 -32.85 -7.71 -36.85
C SER A 46 -32.25 -7.77 -35.43
N ASP A 47 -33.05 -8.24 -34.48
CA ASP A 47 -32.71 -8.54 -33.08
C ASP A 47 -31.58 -9.56 -32.98
N THR A 48 -30.53 -9.21 -32.21
CA THR A 48 -29.76 -10.23 -31.50
C THR A 48 -29.22 -9.60 -30.22
N ALA A 49 -29.77 -10.04 -29.10
CA ALA A 49 -29.36 -9.68 -27.76
C ALA A 49 -27.86 -10.05 -27.54
N SER A 50 -27.02 -9.04 -27.45
CA SER A 50 -25.65 -9.17 -26.91
C SER A 50 -25.63 -8.46 -25.57
N THR A 51 -25.52 -9.25 -24.53
CA THR A 51 -25.36 -8.80 -23.15
C THR A 51 -24.01 -8.10 -23.02
N ASN A 52 -23.99 -6.79 -23.23
CA ASN A 52 -22.85 -5.95 -22.86
C ASN A 52 -22.93 -5.70 -21.37
N GLU A 53 -22.12 -6.42 -20.61
CA GLU A 53 -21.71 -5.96 -19.27
C GLU A 53 -21.02 -4.60 -19.42
N SER A 54 -21.81 -3.57 -19.25
CA SER A 54 -21.34 -2.20 -19.13
C SER A 54 -20.62 -2.10 -17.79
N LYS A 55 -19.29 -2.31 -17.82
CA LYS A 55 -18.40 -1.89 -16.76
C LYS A 55 -18.58 -0.38 -16.62
N ALA A 56 -19.41 0.03 -15.68
CA ALA A 56 -19.67 1.43 -15.38
C ALA A 56 -18.33 2.08 -15.03
N LYS A 57 -17.79 2.84 -15.98
CA LYS A 57 -16.64 3.71 -15.76
C LYS A 57 -17.12 4.79 -14.80
N VAL A 58 -16.86 4.62 -13.51
CA VAL A 58 -17.14 5.64 -12.50
C VAL A 58 -16.36 6.88 -12.94
N SER A 59 -17.08 7.87 -13.43
CA SER A 59 -16.53 9.17 -13.77
C SER A 59 -16.18 9.86 -12.44
N THR A 60 -14.96 9.67 -11.98
CA THR A 60 -14.44 10.36 -10.80
C THR A 60 -14.17 11.80 -11.21
N THR A 61 -15.06 12.69 -10.85
CA THR A 61 -14.78 14.12 -10.93
C THR A 61 -13.73 14.40 -9.85
N LEU A 62 -12.50 14.75 -10.25
CA LEU A 62 -11.47 15.21 -9.34
C LEU A 62 -11.98 16.47 -8.65
N GLY A 63 -12.41 16.34 -7.40
CA GLY A 63 -12.81 17.45 -6.56
C GLY A 63 -11.61 17.96 -5.76
N GLU A 64 -11.60 19.25 -5.47
CA GLU A 64 -10.59 19.86 -4.61
C GLU A 64 -10.77 19.43 -3.15
N LEU A 65 -9.67 19.07 -2.48
CA LEU A 65 -9.68 18.68 -1.06
C LEU A 65 -9.91 19.86 -0.12
N GLY A 66 -9.77 21.10 -0.61
CA GLY A 66 -9.80 22.30 0.23
C GLY A 66 -8.47 22.54 0.97
N ILE A 67 -7.39 21.88 0.60
CA ILE A 67 -6.04 22.11 1.11
C ILE A 67 -5.29 22.98 0.09
N PRO A 68 -4.60 24.08 0.50
CA PRO A 68 -3.75 24.84 -0.40
C PRO A 68 -2.66 23.98 -1.05
N ASP A 69 -2.29 24.34 -2.27
CA ASP A 69 -1.15 23.71 -2.94
C ASP A 69 0.13 23.89 -2.14
N GLY A 70 0.91 22.82 -2.00
CA GLY A 70 2.12 22.89 -1.20
C GLY A 70 2.71 21.53 -0.83
N LYS A 71 3.75 21.59 0.00
CA LYS A 71 4.39 20.41 0.60
C LYS A 71 4.06 20.37 2.08
N TYR A 72 3.64 19.22 2.53
CA TYR A 72 3.22 18.95 3.91
C TYR A 72 4.08 17.84 4.52
N SER A 73 4.31 17.94 5.82
CA SER A 73 5.03 16.92 6.59
C SER A 73 4.23 16.55 7.82
N LEU A 74 4.39 15.33 8.31
CA LEU A 74 3.83 14.94 9.60
C LEU A 74 4.46 15.78 10.71
N THR A 75 3.62 16.44 11.48
CA THR A 75 4.04 17.28 12.62
C THR A 75 3.55 16.72 13.95
N LYS A 76 2.74 15.66 13.91
CA LYS A 76 2.20 15.04 15.10
C LYS A 76 3.32 14.46 15.95
N ASP A 77 3.28 14.71 17.25
CA ASP A 77 4.12 14.03 18.21
C ASP A 77 3.74 12.55 18.26
N LYS A 78 4.76 11.66 18.06
CA LYS A 78 4.59 10.20 18.02
C LYS A 78 3.51 9.72 17.02
N PRO A 79 3.66 10.03 15.72
CA PRO A 79 2.71 9.57 14.72
C PRO A 79 2.72 8.04 14.66
N ARG A 80 1.53 7.45 14.56
CA ARG A 80 1.37 5.98 14.52
C ARG A 80 0.07 5.60 13.84
N ILE A 81 0.02 4.37 13.35
CA ILE A 81 -1.22 3.69 12.97
C ILE A 81 -1.62 2.75 14.10
N ASN A 82 -2.92 2.42 14.17
CA ASN A 82 -3.43 1.36 15.01
C ASN A 82 -3.81 0.18 14.11
N TRP A 83 -3.61 -1.03 14.60
CA TRP A 83 -4.01 -2.26 13.96
C TRP A 83 -4.92 -3.08 14.89
N THR A 84 -5.84 -3.84 14.29
CA THR A 84 -6.68 -4.82 14.99
C THR A 84 -6.78 -6.06 14.15
N ALA A 85 -6.31 -7.18 14.69
CA ALA A 85 -6.38 -8.50 14.07
C ALA A 85 -7.25 -9.42 14.94
N LYS A 86 -8.11 -10.22 14.30
CA LYS A 86 -9.04 -11.12 15.01
C LYS A 86 -8.95 -12.54 14.46
N LYS A 87 -9.21 -13.49 15.34
CA LYS A 87 -9.50 -14.88 14.94
C LYS A 87 -10.93 -14.98 14.42
N ILE A 88 -11.21 -16.04 13.69
CA ILE A 88 -12.59 -16.37 13.25
C ILE A 88 -13.54 -16.49 14.44
N SER A 89 -13.06 -16.95 15.60
CA SER A 89 -13.82 -17.01 16.87
C SER A 89 -14.21 -15.63 17.44
N GLY A 90 -13.68 -14.53 16.88
CA GLY A 90 -13.93 -13.15 17.33
C GLY A 90 -12.94 -12.62 18.35
N SER A 91 -12.17 -13.47 19.04
CA SER A 91 -11.04 -12.99 19.88
C SER A 91 -9.91 -12.44 19.02
N GLY A 92 -9.12 -11.54 19.56
CA GLY A 92 -8.02 -10.94 18.79
C GLY A 92 -7.19 -10.00 19.63
N HIS A 93 -6.27 -9.31 18.95
CA HIS A 93 -5.39 -8.32 19.56
C HIS A 93 -5.38 -7.03 18.77
N SER A 94 -4.99 -5.95 19.43
CA SER A 94 -4.82 -4.64 18.84
C SER A 94 -3.52 -3.99 19.33
N GLY A 95 -3.01 -3.08 18.52
CA GLY A 95 -1.77 -2.42 18.86
C GLY A 95 -1.45 -1.25 17.94
N ILE A 96 -0.18 -0.87 17.92
CA ILE A 96 0.32 0.27 17.17
C ILE A 96 1.56 -0.08 16.34
N ILE A 97 1.77 0.70 15.28
CA ILE A 97 3.03 0.76 14.54
C ILE A 97 3.44 2.23 14.43
N PRO A 98 4.60 2.64 14.98
CA PRO A 98 5.05 4.02 14.89
C PRO A 98 5.41 4.42 13.46
N ALA A 99 5.02 5.64 13.05
CA ALA A 99 5.53 6.27 11.85
C ALA A 99 6.74 7.14 12.20
N THR A 100 7.80 7.06 11.40
CA THR A 100 9.04 7.80 11.61
C THR A 100 9.14 9.05 10.75
N LYS A 101 8.56 9.00 9.56
CA LYS A 101 8.59 10.08 8.57
C LYS A 101 7.27 10.08 7.80
N GLY A 102 6.83 11.28 7.43
CA GLY A 102 5.69 11.41 6.53
C GLY A 102 5.71 12.76 5.84
N LYS A 103 5.49 12.75 4.53
CA LYS A 103 5.36 13.95 3.70
C LYS A 103 4.43 13.68 2.55
N PHE A 104 3.71 14.72 2.10
CA PHE A 104 2.92 14.65 0.88
C PHE A 104 2.90 16.00 0.16
N LYS A 105 2.49 15.99 -1.10
CA LYS A 105 2.37 17.16 -1.96
C LYS A 105 0.93 17.30 -2.41
N VAL A 106 0.43 18.53 -2.38
CA VAL A 106 -0.86 18.92 -2.93
C VAL A 106 -0.61 19.80 -4.14
N GLU A 107 -1.27 19.52 -5.26
CA GLU A 107 -1.27 20.29 -6.49
C GLU A 107 -2.67 20.27 -7.08
N ALA A 108 -3.16 21.43 -7.50
CA ALA A 108 -4.53 21.61 -8.00
C ALA A 108 -5.58 21.03 -7.03
N GLY A 109 -5.38 21.25 -5.73
CA GLY A 109 -6.30 20.81 -4.67
C GLY A 109 -6.38 19.30 -4.42
N ILE A 110 -5.47 18.49 -5.00
CA ILE A 110 -5.41 17.04 -4.77
C ILE A 110 -4.03 16.60 -4.25
N ILE A 111 -3.98 15.53 -3.49
CA ILE A 111 -2.71 14.88 -3.14
C ILE A 111 -2.20 14.18 -4.39
N THR A 112 -1.01 14.57 -4.87
CA THR A 112 -0.41 14.02 -6.09
C THR A 112 0.75 13.09 -5.81
N LYS A 113 1.34 13.18 -4.62
CA LYS A 113 2.46 12.34 -4.18
C LYS A 113 2.62 12.41 -2.67
N GLY A 114 3.04 11.32 -2.07
CA GLY A 114 3.40 11.29 -0.66
C GLY A 114 4.12 10.01 -0.27
N LEU A 115 4.68 10.01 0.93
CA LEU A 115 5.34 8.85 1.51
C LEU A 115 5.23 8.93 3.03
N VAL A 116 4.81 7.84 3.66
CA VAL A 116 4.92 7.62 5.11
C VAL A 116 5.76 6.38 5.35
N THR A 117 6.72 6.46 6.26
CA THR A 117 7.58 5.34 6.67
C THR A 117 7.20 4.91 8.09
N PHE A 118 7.06 3.62 8.30
CA PHE A 118 6.73 2.98 9.57
C PHE A 118 7.94 2.20 10.08
N ASN A 119 8.18 2.26 11.39
CA ASN A 119 9.21 1.49 12.06
C ASN A 119 8.61 0.15 12.55
N MET A 120 8.92 -0.94 11.87
CA MET A 120 8.38 -2.26 12.21
C MET A 120 8.99 -2.83 13.50
N ASN A 121 10.18 -2.39 13.92
CA ASN A 121 10.73 -2.74 15.23
C ASN A 121 9.92 -2.16 16.39
N GLY A 122 9.20 -1.06 16.15
CA GLY A 122 8.27 -0.45 17.10
C GLY A 122 6.85 -1.03 17.08
N PHE A 123 6.61 -2.08 16.30
CA PHE A 123 5.33 -2.79 16.31
C PHE A 123 5.08 -3.39 17.69
N GLU A 124 3.92 -3.12 18.27
CA GLU A 124 3.57 -3.63 19.59
C GLU A 124 2.05 -3.81 19.79
N ALA A 125 1.67 -4.78 20.60
CA ALA A 125 0.32 -4.92 21.14
C ALA A 125 0.09 -3.92 22.29
N THR A 126 -1.15 -3.42 22.41
CA THR A 126 -1.54 -2.46 23.44
C THR A 126 -2.72 -2.92 24.31
N ASP A 127 -3.22 -4.12 24.07
CA ASP A 127 -4.37 -4.73 24.75
C ASP A 127 -3.96 -5.89 25.69
N ILE A 128 -2.67 -6.17 25.79
CA ILE A 128 -2.08 -7.16 26.71
C ILE A 128 -0.85 -6.58 27.38
N ASP A 129 -0.47 -7.15 28.54
CA ASP A 129 0.61 -6.67 29.38
C ASP A 129 1.53 -7.82 29.85
N GLY A 130 2.69 -7.45 30.45
CA GLY A 130 3.66 -8.35 31.06
C GLY A 130 4.28 -9.34 30.09
N ASP A 131 4.64 -10.51 30.59
CA ASP A 131 5.32 -11.58 29.83
C ASP A 131 4.51 -12.01 28.59
N SER A 132 3.17 -11.95 28.68
CA SER A 132 2.31 -12.28 27.55
C SER A 132 2.48 -11.31 26.39
N LYS A 133 2.63 -10.01 26.69
CA LYS A 133 2.93 -8.98 25.69
C LYS A 133 4.30 -9.20 25.07
N GLU A 134 5.32 -9.41 25.88
CA GLU A 134 6.70 -9.61 25.41
C GLU A 134 6.80 -10.80 24.46
N ASN A 135 6.19 -11.93 24.83
CA ASN A 135 6.16 -13.14 24.01
C ASN A 135 5.40 -12.91 22.70
N PHE A 136 4.24 -12.22 22.77
CA PHE A 136 3.42 -11.95 21.61
C PHE A 136 4.09 -10.98 20.64
N ASP A 137 4.62 -9.85 21.14
CA ASP A 137 5.34 -8.87 20.34
C ASP A 137 6.60 -9.47 19.69
N SER A 138 7.33 -10.32 20.42
CA SER A 138 8.48 -11.05 19.89
C SER A 138 8.08 -12.01 18.76
N HIS A 139 6.95 -12.72 18.92
CA HIS A 139 6.45 -13.61 17.89
C HIS A 139 5.99 -12.86 16.62
N LEU A 140 5.33 -11.71 16.79
CA LEU A 140 4.96 -10.87 15.65
C LEU A 140 6.18 -10.34 14.88
N LYS A 141 7.30 -10.11 15.56
CA LYS A 141 8.52 -9.56 14.96
C LYS A 141 9.42 -10.60 14.31
N ASN A 142 9.24 -11.89 14.62
CA ASN A 142 10.09 -12.96 14.09
C ASN A 142 9.73 -13.34 12.64
N GLU A 143 10.45 -14.34 12.11
CA GLU A 143 10.31 -14.84 10.75
C GLU A 143 8.96 -15.51 10.43
N ASP A 144 8.18 -15.91 11.46
CA ASP A 144 6.84 -16.47 11.28
C ASP A 144 5.80 -15.41 10.85
N PHE A 145 6.10 -14.11 11.12
CA PHE A 145 5.23 -12.98 10.81
C PHE A 145 5.94 -11.90 9.99
N PHE A 146 6.39 -10.83 10.66
CA PHE A 146 6.86 -9.63 9.95
C PHE A 146 8.36 -9.66 9.63
N ASP A 147 9.13 -10.61 10.18
CA ASP A 147 10.57 -10.74 9.95
C ASP A 147 11.28 -9.37 9.99
N VAL A 148 11.11 -8.64 11.12
CA VAL A 148 11.52 -7.24 11.21
C VAL A 148 13.04 -7.05 11.12
N ASP A 149 13.83 -8.09 11.35
CA ASP A 149 15.27 -8.07 11.13
C ASP A 149 15.61 -7.93 9.66
N LYS A 150 14.80 -8.51 8.78
CA LYS A 150 14.94 -8.43 7.35
C LYS A 150 14.14 -7.26 6.76
N PHE A 151 12.98 -6.95 7.33
CA PHE A 151 12.06 -5.89 6.88
C PHE A 151 11.79 -4.88 8.00
N PRO A 152 12.79 -4.06 8.41
CA PRO A 152 12.67 -3.15 9.54
C PRO A 152 11.75 -1.96 9.30
N GLU A 153 11.38 -1.69 8.05
CA GLU A 153 10.51 -0.60 7.66
C GLU A 153 9.40 -1.07 6.73
N ALA A 154 8.22 -0.48 6.86
CA ALA A 154 7.17 -0.52 5.85
C ALA A 154 6.93 0.89 5.32
N THR A 155 6.46 1.03 4.08
CA THR A 155 6.20 2.34 3.48
C THR A 155 4.83 2.41 2.81
N LEU A 156 4.14 3.54 2.99
CA LEU A 156 2.90 3.86 2.30
C LEU A 156 3.17 5.03 1.34
N SER A 157 3.18 4.73 0.06
CA SER A 157 3.33 5.73 -1.01
C SER A 157 1.97 6.22 -1.47
N PHE A 158 1.75 7.53 -1.46
CA PHE A 158 0.54 8.14 -2.00
C PHE A 158 0.73 8.40 -3.49
N ASN A 159 -0.21 7.92 -4.29
CA ASN A 159 -0.18 8.07 -5.75
C ASN A 159 -1.10 9.20 -6.21
N SER A 160 -2.31 9.27 -5.67
CA SER A 160 -3.28 10.33 -5.94
C SER A 160 -4.38 10.36 -4.88
N SER A 161 -5.15 11.45 -4.86
CA SER A 161 -6.42 11.48 -4.13
C SER A 161 -7.57 11.85 -5.06
N SER A 162 -8.77 11.43 -4.70
CA SER A 162 -10.00 11.73 -5.45
C SER A 162 -11.15 12.02 -4.49
N ILE A 163 -12.19 12.70 -5.01
CA ILE A 163 -13.46 12.90 -4.30
C ILE A 163 -14.57 12.44 -5.25
N ASN A 164 -15.45 11.56 -4.79
CA ASN A 164 -16.59 11.14 -5.56
C ASN A 164 -17.76 12.15 -5.45
N LYS A 165 -18.87 11.90 -6.16
CA LYS A 165 -20.04 12.80 -6.17
C LYS A 165 -20.72 12.93 -4.81
N GLU A 166 -20.58 11.93 -3.96
CA GLU A 166 -21.13 11.89 -2.60
C GLU A 166 -20.19 12.57 -1.58
N GLY A 167 -19.03 13.09 -2.03
CA GLY A 167 -18.06 13.78 -1.19
C GLY A 167 -17.09 12.85 -0.46
N THR A 168 -17.11 11.54 -0.74
CA THR A 168 -16.15 10.59 -0.17
C THR A 168 -14.76 10.83 -0.77
N LYS A 169 -13.79 11.04 0.10
CA LYS A 169 -12.39 11.21 -0.26
C LYS A 169 -11.68 9.86 -0.23
N THR A 170 -10.94 9.57 -1.29
CA THR A 170 -10.19 8.32 -1.43
C THR A 170 -8.73 8.63 -1.77
N LEU A 171 -7.82 7.94 -1.12
CA LEU A 171 -6.39 8.00 -1.35
C LEU A 171 -5.96 6.70 -2.03
N SER A 172 -5.56 6.80 -3.29
CA SER A 172 -4.92 5.68 -3.99
C SER A 172 -3.45 5.63 -3.59
N CYS A 173 -3.02 4.52 -3.04
CA CYS A 173 -1.69 4.36 -2.47
C CYS A 173 -1.16 2.94 -2.66
N THR A 174 0.15 2.80 -2.51
CA THR A 174 0.86 1.52 -2.53
C THR A 174 1.51 1.30 -1.16
N LEU A 175 1.14 0.22 -0.48
CA LEU A 175 1.77 -0.23 0.76
C LEU A 175 2.85 -1.26 0.40
N ASP A 176 4.10 -0.94 0.71
CA ASP A 176 5.22 -1.88 0.68
C ASP A 176 5.47 -2.34 2.12
N MET A 177 5.21 -3.60 2.37
CA MET A 177 5.37 -4.23 3.67
C MET A 177 5.84 -5.67 3.46
N HIS A 178 6.74 -6.14 4.29
CA HIS A 178 7.36 -7.47 4.16
C HIS A 178 8.04 -7.68 2.79
N GLY A 179 8.48 -6.57 2.15
CA GLY A 179 9.09 -6.57 0.82
C GLY A 179 8.11 -6.74 -0.35
N ILE A 180 6.82 -6.64 -0.11
CA ILE A 180 5.77 -6.79 -1.11
C ILE A 180 4.92 -5.53 -1.19
N ALA A 181 4.84 -4.96 -2.39
CA ALA A 181 4.06 -3.77 -2.68
C ALA A 181 2.65 -4.15 -3.16
N VAL A 182 1.63 -3.64 -2.48
CA VAL A 182 0.21 -3.87 -2.81
C VAL A 182 -0.51 -2.53 -2.87
N ASP A 183 -1.37 -2.36 -3.87
CA ASP A 183 -2.16 -1.15 -4.04
C ASP A 183 -3.47 -1.20 -3.24
N TYR A 184 -3.80 -0.07 -2.61
CA TYR A 184 -5.02 0.15 -1.83
C TYR A 184 -5.67 1.47 -2.19
N ASP A 185 -7.00 1.48 -2.19
CA ASP A 185 -7.82 2.68 -2.21
C ASP A 185 -8.40 2.91 -0.81
N ILE A 186 -7.86 3.90 -0.10
CA ILE A 186 -8.16 4.14 1.31
C ILE A 186 -9.12 5.31 1.45
N PRO A 187 -10.34 5.11 1.98
CA PRO A 187 -11.22 6.20 2.34
C PRO A 187 -10.61 7.04 3.46
N PHE A 188 -10.67 8.38 3.34
CA PHE A 188 -10.12 9.25 4.36
C PHE A 188 -11.01 10.46 4.65
N LYS A 189 -10.84 11.01 5.85
CA LYS A 189 -11.43 12.26 6.29
C LYS A 189 -10.34 13.29 6.44
N LEU A 190 -10.68 14.53 6.12
CA LEU A 190 -9.80 15.67 6.25
C LEU A 190 -10.45 16.69 7.18
N LYS A 191 -9.69 17.18 8.17
CA LYS A 191 -10.14 18.22 9.09
C LYS A 191 -9.04 19.25 9.29
N GLU A 192 -9.38 20.52 9.10
CA GLU A 192 -8.49 21.61 9.48
C GLU A 192 -8.31 21.69 10.99
N GLN A 193 -7.11 22.05 11.41
CA GLN A 193 -6.79 22.30 12.82
C GLN A 193 -5.80 23.45 12.96
N LYS A 194 -5.92 24.25 14.03
CA LYS A 194 -4.89 25.23 14.37
C LYS A 194 -3.70 24.52 15.00
N LEU A 195 -2.51 24.88 14.54
CA LEU A 195 -1.26 24.37 15.12
C LEU A 195 -0.91 25.13 16.40
N PRO A 196 -0.28 24.46 17.40
CA PRO A 196 0.15 25.11 18.65
C PRO A 196 1.07 26.32 18.44
N GLU A 197 1.92 26.26 17.42
CA GLU A 197 2.88 27.30 17.06
C GLU A 197 2.30 28.40 16.18
N GLY A 198 1.00 28.34 15.91
CA GLY A 198 0.28 29.21 14.96
C GLY A 198 0.24 28.64 13.56
N GLY A 199 -0.70 29.17 12.75
CA GLY A 199 -0.97 28.65 11.41
C GLY A 199 -2.00 27.54 11.39
N MET A 200 -2.25 27.00 10.19
CA MET A 200 -3.22 25.93 9.94
C MET A 200 -2.51 24.64 9.58
N GLY A 201 -2.95 23.55 10.14
CA GLY A 201 -2.59 22.19 9.78
C GLY A 201 -3.83 21.41 9.34
N TYR A 202 -3.61 20.19 8.90
CA TYR A 202 -4.66 19.30 8.43
C TYR A 202 -4.49 17.93 9.08
N ASN A 203 -5.57 17.44 9.68
CA ASN A 203 -5.64 16.08 10.17
C ASN A 203 -6.24 15.20 9.07
N ILE A 204 -5.48 14.21 8.65
CA ILE A 204 -5.91 13.18 7.70
C ILE A 204 -6.13 11.90 8.49
N SER A 205 -7.36 11.40 8.50
CA SER A 205 -7.71 10.18 9.24
C SER A 205 -8.52 9.22 8.39
N GLY A 206 -8.38 7.93 8.64
CA GLY A 206 -9.10 6.90 7.91
C GLY A 206 -8.94 5.54 8.55
N GLU A 207 -9.68 4.60 7.98
CA GLU A 207 -9.57 3.18 8.31
C GLU A 207 -9.83 2.34 7.06
N PHE A 208 -9.19 1.19 6.98
CA PHE A 208 -9.36 0.23 5.91
C PHE A 208 -8.98 -1.17 6.36
N PHE A 209 -9.48 -2.18 5.66
CA PHE A 209 -9.05 -3.55 5.83
C PHE A 209 -7.86 -3.85 4.92
N MET A 210 -6.78 -4.31 5.52
CA MET A 210 -5.58 -4.77 4.84
C MET A 210 -5.61 -6.30 4.81
N ASP A 211 -5.61 -6.89 3.63
CA ASP A 211 -5.42 -8.32 3.45
C ASP A 211 -3.92 -8.64 3.64
N ARG A 212 -3.59 -9.21 4.82
CA ARG A 212 -2.21 -9.54 5.20
C ARG A 212 -1.59 -10.60 4.31
N THR A 213 -2.40 -11.47 3.72
CA THR A 213 -1.89 -12.57 2.88
C THR A 213 -1.32 -12.08 1.55
N LYS A 214 -1.77 -10.91 1.06
CA LYS A 214 -1.16 -10.23 -0.09
C LYS A 214 0.27 -9.77 0.15
N HIS A 215 0.68 -9.68 1.42
CA HIS A 215 2.04 -9.39 1.85
C HIS A 215 2.78 -10.66 2.35
N GLU A 216 2.29 -11.86 1.97
CA GLU A 216 2.82 -13.16 2.38
C GLU A 216 2.82 -13.42 3.90
N LEU A 217 2.04 -12.66 4.66
CA LEU A 217 1.85 -12.88 6.10
C LEU A 217 0.77 -13.94 6.32
N THR A 218 1.10 -15.21 6.11
CA THR A 218 0.15 -16.31 6.04
C THR A 218 -0.03 -17.09 7.33
N TYR A 219 0.76 -16.83 8.38
CA TYR A 219 0.67 -17.56 9.65
C TYR A 219 -0.75 -17.62 10.20
N GLY A 220 -1.23 -18.85 10.48
CA GLY A 220 -2.56 -19.08 11.02
C GLY A 220 -3.72 -18.67 10.10
N SER A 221 -3.49 -18.46 8.81
CA SER A 221 -4.53 -18.14 7.82
C SER A 221 -5.30 -19.40 7.42
N GLY A 222 -6.63 -19.35 7.52
CA GLY A 222 -7.50 -20.44 7.05
C GLY A 222 -7.53 -20.57 5.51
N SER A 223 -7.01 -19.59 4.78
CA SER A 223 -6.87 -19.64 3.32
C SER A 223 -5.64 -20.44 2.88
N PHE A 224 -4.67 -20.67 3.79
CA PHE A 224 -3.40 -21.35 3.51
C PHE A 224 -3.20 -22.63 4.30
N PHE A 225 -3.88 -22.80 5.45
CA PHE A 225 -3.73 -23.94 6.33
C PHE A 225 -5.06 -24.54 6.72
N ASP A 226 -5.18 -25.85 6.58
CA ASP A 226 -6.35 -26.63 6.98
C ASP A 226 -6.37 -26.91 8.50
N ASN A 227 -7.54 -27.24 9.02
CA ASN A 227 -7.76 -27.75 10.38
C ASN A 227 -7.41 -26.78 11.52
N LEU A 228 -7.35 -25.47 11.24
CA LEU A 228 -7.11 -24.46 12.27
C LEU A 228 -8.31 -24.25 13.20
N GLY A 229 -9.54 -24.49 12.71
CA GLY A 229 -10.78 -24.26 13.48
C GLY A 229 -10.81 -22.84 14.06
N ASP A 230 -11.19 -22.71 15.32
CA ASP A 230 -11.29 -21.42 16.03
C ASP A 230 -9.95 -20.70 16.23
N LYS A 231 -8.82 -21.35 15.90
CA LYS A 231 -7.50 -20.74 15.97
C LYS A 231 -7.14 -19.95 14.72
N ALA A 232 -7.89 -20.12 13.62
CA ALA A 232 -7.63 -19.39 12.38
C ALA A 232 -7.74 -17.88 12.61
N ILE A 233 -6.75 -17.16 12.09
CA ILE A 233 -6.66 -15.69 12.13
C ILE A 233 -7.24 -15.18 10.82
N ASN A 234 -8.14 -14.19 10.90
CA ASN A 234 -8.67 -13.52 9.70
C ASN A 234 -7.54 -12.97 8.84
N ASP A 235 -7.72 -13.05 7.54
CA ASP A 235 -6.75 -12.49 6.59
C ASP A 235 -6.84 -10.97 6.56
N ASP A 236 -8.02 -10.42 6.80
CA ASP A 236 -8.25 -8.99 6.91
C ASP A 236 -7.88 -8.45 8.29
N VAL A 237 -6.98 -7.47 8.31
CA VAL A 237 -6.57 -6.70 9.49
C VAL A 237 -7.11 -5.28 9.35
N LEU A 238 -7.82 -4.79 10.35
CA LEU A 238 -8.29 -3.41 10.39
C LEU A 238 -7.11 -2.49 10.73
N ILE A 239 -6.84 -1.54 9.84
CA ILE A 239 -5.85 -0.48 10.04
C ILE A 239 -6.59 0.85 10.18
N SER A 240 -6.26 1.62 11.22
CA SER A 240 -6.76 2.99 11.38
C SER A 240 -5.63 3.96 11.66
N PHE A 241 -5.77 5.19 11.17
CA PHE A 241 -4.74 6.23 11.29
C PHE A 241 -5.37 7.61 11.49
N ALA A 242 -4.57 8.50 12.09
CA ALA A 242 -4.87 9.93 12.21
C ALA A 242 -3.54 10.69 12.27
N PHE A 243 -3.23 11.41 11.23
CA PHE A 243 -1.97 12.18 11.07
C PHE A 243 -2.26 13.68 11.02
#